data_d8e9615ce92976aacaee111de31324bd
#
_entry.id   d8e9615ce92976aacaee111de31324bd
#
_cell.length_a   1.000
_cell.length_b   1.000
_cell.length_c   1.000
_cell.angle_alpha   90.00
_cell.angle_beta   90.00
_cell.angle_gamma   90.00
#
_symmetry.space_group_name_H-M   'P 1'
#
loop_
_entity.id
_entity.type
_entity.pdbx_description
1 polymer ?
#
loop_
_entity_poly.entity_id
_entity_poly.type
_entity_poly.pdbx_seq_one_letter_code
_entity_poly.pdbx_strand_id
1 'polypeptide(L)'
;VSGHRVYLAGPPFAEEYRRRASALVLAAGWEPLDPMRRDFRGNTEGHEAEIVLGDLADIDSCAAVLADFTRPDEGTSMEAWYAHSQGIPVVAYTGGQWAHPWTVYVSASVHNVLEDAVAALAAALGGVPA
;
A
#
# COMPACT_ATOMS: atom_id res chain seq x y z
N VAL A 1 5.21 -20.33 10.12
CA VAL A 1 4.32 -19.81 9.08
C VAL A 1 4.92 -18.55 8.51
N SER A 2 4.90 -18.45 7.24
CA SER A 2 5.33 -17.21 6.62
C SER A 2 4.36 -16.10 7.03
N GLY A 3 4.90 -14.95 7.38
CA GLY A 3 4.09 -13.80 7.65
C GLY A 3 3.32 -13.37 6.42
N HIS A 4 2.25 -12.64 6.64
CA HIS A 4 1.53 -12.02 5.55
C HIS A 4 2.41 -10.94 4.90
N ARG A 5 2.25 -10.78 3.59
CA ARG A 5 2.97 -9.77 2.86
C ARG A 5 2.05 -8.58 2.61
N VAL A 6 2.57 -7.38 2.84
CA VAL A 6 1.81 -6.14 2.73
C VAL A 6 2.47 -5.25 1.67
N TYR A 7 1.72 -4.91 0.65
CA TYR A 7 2.19 -4.01 -0.42
C TYR A 7 2.11 -2.56 0.06
N LEU A 8 3.19 -1.81 -0.13
CA LEU A 8 3.27 -0.41 0.29
C LEU A 8 3.03 0.51 -0.91
N ALA A 9 1.77 0.85 -1.16
CA ALA A 9 1.40 1.77 -2.22
C ALA A 9 1.62 3.21 -1.77
N GLY A 10 2.07 4.07 -2.68
CA GLY A 10 2.28 5.47 -2.37
C GLY A 10 3.00 6.20 -3.49
N PRO A 11 3.03 7.54 -3.44
CA PRO A 11 3.73 8.33 -4.45
C PRO A 11 5.19 7.93 -4.57
N PRO A 12 5.80 8.07 -5.77
CA PRO A 12 7.19 7.64 -5.96
C PRO A 12 8.20 8.31 -5.03
N PHE A 13 7.88 9.52 -4.55
CA PHE A 13 8.80 10.28 -3.70
C PHE A 13 8.41 10.23 -2.22
N ALA A 14 7.55 9.31 -1.81
CA ALA A 14 7.13 9.15 -0.42
C ALA A 14 8.07 8.21 0.34
N GLU A 15 9.37 8.51 0.31
CA GLU A 15 10.40 7.66 0.93
C GLU A 15 10.26 7.58 2.44
N GLU A 16 9.94 8.69 3.08
CA GLU A 16 9.76 8.71 4.54
C GLU A 16 8.61 7.81 4.96
N TYR A 17 7.49 7.88 4.23
CA TYR A 17 6.36 6.99 4.48
C TYR A 17 6.78 5.53 4.35
N ARG A 18 7.45 5.17 3.26
CA ARG A 18 7.84 3.77 3.03
C ARG A 18 8.79 3.26 4.09
N ARG A 19 9.74 4.09 4.50
CA ARG A 19 10.69 3.72 5.55
C ARG A 19 9.96 3.45 6.87
N ARG A 20 9.07 4.36 7.26
CA ARG A 20 8.30 4.21 8.50
C ARG A 20 7.34 3.04 8.43
N ALA A 21 6.63 2.92 7.32
CA ALA A 21 5.67 1.84 7.13
C ALA A 21 6.36 0.48 7.13
N SER A 22 7.51 0.36 6.46
CA SER A 22 8.27 -0.89 6.45
C SER A 22 8.65 -1.32 7.86
N ALA A 23 9.15 -0.37 8.67
CA ALA A 23 9.54 -0.69 10.04
C ALA A 23 8.36 -1.13 10.89
N LEU A 24 7.22 -0.45 10.74
CA LEU A 24 6.02 -0.76 11.52
C LEU A 24 5.41 -2.12 11.10
N VAL A 25 5.41 -2.39 9.81
CA VAL A 25 4.90 -3.66 9.28
C VAL A 25 5.77 -4.82 9.77
N LEU A 26 7.10 -4.65 9.71
CA LEU A 26 8.02 -5.66 10.25
C LEU A 26 7.82 -5.88 11.74
N ALA A 27 7.67 -4.80 12.51
CA ALA A 27 7.45 -4.91 13.94
C ALA A 27 6.16 -5.63 14.28
N ALA A 28 5.17 -5.58 13.38
CA ALA A 28 3.91 -6.29 13.56
C ALA A 28 4.00 -7.77 13.14
N GLY A 29 5.13 -8.20 12.62
CA GLY A 29 5.34 -9.60 12.23
C GLY A 29 4.98 -9.90 10.77
N TRP A 30 4.77 -8.88 9.94
CA TRP A 30 4.44 -9.06 8.52
C TRP A 30 5.61 -8.62 7.65
N GLU A 31 5.56 -8.97 6.37
CA GLU A 31 6.61 -8.65 5.40
C GLU A 31 6.18 -7.47 4.53
N PRO A 32 6.86 -6.33 4.59
CA PRO A 32 6.56 -5.21 3.69
C PRO A 32 7.13 -5.48 2.31
N LEU A 33 6.36 -5.14 1.28
CA LEU A 33 6.82 -5.24 -0.10
C LEU A 33 6.76 -3.84 -0.71
N ASP A 34 7.94 -3.24 -0.91
CA ASP A 34 8.08 -1.89 -1.43
C ASP A 34 8.27 -1.96 -2.95
N PRO A 35 7.31 -1.43 -3.75
CA PRO A 35 7.46 -1.46 -5.21
C PRO A 35 8.62 -0.60 -5.71
N MET A 36 9.07 0.38 -4.91
CA MET A 36 10.19 1.24 -5.29
C MET A 36 11.54 0.53 -5.22
N ARG A 37 11.59 -0.74 -4.80
CA ARG A 37 12.81 -1.55 -4.98
C ARG A 37 13.13 -1.70 -6.47
N ARG A 38 12.13 -1.55 -7.35
CA ARG A 38 12.32 -1.40 -8.80
C ARG A 38 12.16 0.09 -9.12
N ASP A 39 13.23 0.83 -8.99
CA ASP A 39 13.19 2.29 -9.09
C ASP A 39 13.43 2.75 -10.52
N PHE A 40 12.37 3.21 -11.17
CA PHE A 40 12.42 3.76 -12.52
C PHE A 40 12.28 5.28 -12.54
N ARG A 41 12.42 5.95 -11.38
CA ARG A 41 12.29 7.42 -11.35
C ARG A 41 13.33 8.05 -12.28
N GLY A 42 12.85 8.96 -13.15
CA GLY A 42 13.68 9.59 -14.16
C GLY A 42 13.94 8.71 -15.38
N ASN A 43 13.39 7.50 -15.43
CA ASN A 43 13.60 6.56 -16.54
C ASN A 43 12.34 5.72 -16.77
N THR A 44 11.18 6.37 -16.80
CA THR A 44 9.91 5.65 -16.95
C THR A 44 9.53 5.40 -18.41
N GLU A 45 9.99 6.27 -19.30
CA GLU A 45 9.62 6.18 -20.72
C GLU A 45 10.14 4.88 -21.33
N GLY A 46 9.24 4.11 -21.93
CA GLY A 46 9.56 2.81 -22.50
C GLY A 46 9.51 1.66 -21.50
N HIS A 47 9.30 1.96 -20.21
CA HIS A 47 9.24 0.96 -19.14
C HIS A 47 7.86 0.85 -18.51
N GLU A 48 6.84 1.47 -19.14
CA GLU A 48 5.51 1.55 -18.55
C GLU A 48 4.92 0.18 -18.25
N ALA A 49 4.98 -0.73 -19.22
CA ALA A 49 4.45 -2.08 -19.02
C ALA A 49 5.21 -2.82 -17.93
N GLU A 50 6.52 -2.68 -17.90
CA GLU A 50 7.36 -3.32 -16.90
C GLU A 50 7.01 -2.84 -15.49
N ILE A 51 6.81 -1.53 -15.34
CA ILE A 51 6.43 -0.93 -14.06
C ILE A 51 5.05 -1.44 -13.62
N VAL A 52 4.06 -1.31 -14.50
CA VAL A 52 2.68 -1.63 -14.17
C VAL A 52 2.51 -3.13 -13.89
N LEU A 53 3.02 -3.97 -14.77
CA LEU A 53 2.87 -5.42 -14.62
C LEU A 53 3.65 -5.92 -13.41
N GLY A 54 4.79 -5.30 -13.10
CA GLY A 54 5.56 -5.63 -11.90
C GLY A 54 4.80 -5.26 -10.63
N ASP A 55 4.20 -4.07 -10.61
CA ASP A 55 3.42 -3.63 -9.44
C ASP A 55 2.19 -4.52 -9.24
N LEU A 56 1.48 -4.86 -10.33
CA LEU A 56 0.31 -5.72 -10.23
C LEU A 56 0.68 -7.12 -9.72
N ALA A 57 1.79 -7.68 -10.20
CA ALA A 57 2.26 -8.98 -9.73
C ALA A 57 2.61 -8.92 -8.25
N ASP A 58 3.20 -7.82 -7.80
CA ASP A 58 3.51 -7.63 -6.38
C ASP A 58 2.24 -7.59 -5.55
N ILE A 59 1.25 -6.83 -5.99
CA ILE A 59 -0.03 -6.74 -5.28
C ILE A 59 -0.68 -8.12 -5.19
N ASP A 60 -0.69 -8.87 -6.30
CA ASP A 60 -1.26 -10.21 -6.33
C ASP A 60 -0.58 -11.16 -5.34
N SER A 61 0.67 -10.91 -4.99
CA SER A 61 1.42 -11.74 -4.05
C SER A 61 1.20 -11.33 -2.60
N CYS A 62 0.45 -10.24 -2.35
CA CYS A 62 0.27 -9.68 -1.02
C CYS A 62 -1.11 -10.01 -0.46
N ALA A 63 -1.21 -10.04 0.87
CA ALA A 63 -2.45 -10.28 1.58
C ALA A 63 -3.22 -8.98 1.84
N ALA A 64 -2.55 -7.83 1.79
CA ALA A 64 -3.17 -6.52 2.02
C ALA A 64 -2.31 -5.44 1.36
N VAL A 65 -2.92 -4.27 1.17
CA VAL A 65 -2.26 -3.07 0.67
C VAL A 65 -2.37 -1.98 1.73
N LEU A 66 -1.25 -1.38 2.08
CA LEU A 66 -1.21 -0.14 2.87
C LEU A 66 -0.91 0.97 1.88
N ALA A 67 -1.77 1.99 1.82
CA ALA A 67 -1.69 3.00 0.78
C ALA A 67 -1.57 4.40 1.36
N ASP A 68 -0.58 5.17 0.88
CA ASP A 68 -0.34 6.55 1.28
C ASP A 68 -1.16 7.49 0.40
N PHE A 69 -2.21 8.06 0.97
CA PHE A 69 -3.06 9.05 0.34
C PHE A 69 -2.87 10.44 0.96
N THR A 70 -1.68 10.72 1.48
CA THR A 70 -1.41 12.06 2.04
C THR A 70 -1.44 13.14 0.97
N ARG A 71 -1.34 12.76 -0.30
CA ARG A 71 -1.53 13.65 -1.46
C ARG A 71 -2.00 12.82 -2.65
N PRO A 72 -2.63 13.47 -3.63
CA PRO A 72 -3.09 12.76 -4.83
C PRO A 72 -1.93 12.14 -5.60
N ASP A 73 -2.12 10.92 -6.05
CA ASP A 73 -1.16 10.21 -6.88
C ASP A 73 -1.92 9.18 -7.72
N GLU A 74 -1.80 9.28 -9.04
CA GLU A 74 -2.54 8.43 -9.95
C GLU A 74 -2.22 6.95 -9.75
N GLY A 75 -0.94 6.61 -9.66
CA GLY A 75 -0.52 5.23 -9.51
C GLY A 75 -1.04 4.60 -8.23
N THR A 76 -0.96 5.34 -7.12
CA THR A 76 -1.47 4.87 -5.84
C THR A 76 -2.96 4.57 -5.91
N SER A 77 -3.73 5.47 -6.54
CA SER A 77 -5.17 5.30 -6.69
C SER A 77 -5.51 4.09 -7.56
N MET A 78 -4.79 3.88 -8.64
CA MET A 78 -5.01 2.74 -9.53
C MET A 78 -4.65 1.42 -8.86
N GLU A 79 -3.58 1.41 -8.09
CA GLU A 79 -3.18 0.22 -7.33
C GLU A 79 -4.21 -0.14 -6.27
N ALA A 80 -4.73 0.86 -5.57
CA ALA A 80 -5.78 0.63 -4.57
C ALA A 80 -7.05 0.08 -5.22
N TRP A 81 -7.43 0.63 -6.36
CA TRP A 81 -8.59 0.11 -7.10
C TRP A 81 -8.37 -1.34 -7.54
N TYR A 82 -7.17 -1.62 -8.08
CA TYR A 82 -6.87 -2.97 -8.52
C TYR A 82 -6.96 -3.95 -7.35
N ALA A 83 -6.33 -3.62 -6.22
CA ALA A 83 -6.36 -4.49 -5.04
C ALA A 83 -7.80 -4.74 -4.60
N HIS A 84 -8.60 -3.68 -4.51
CA HIS A 84 -10.01 -3.78 -4.14
C HIS A 84 -10.76 -4.71 -5.10
N SER A 85 -10.54 -4.57 -6.40
CA SER A 85 -11.22 -5.38 -7.41
C SER A 85 -10.81 -6.85 -7.34
N GLN A 86 -9.64 -7.15 -6.81
CA GLN A 86 -9.15 -8.52 -6.62
C GLN A 86 -9.52 -9.09 -5.25
N GLY A 87 -10.26 -8.35 -4.44
CA GLY A 87 -10.62 -8.80 -3.10
C GLY A 87 -9.50 -8.69 -2.08
N ILE A 88 -8.43 -7.94 -2.39
CA ILE A 88 -7.31 -7.71 -1.49
C ILE A 88 -7.61 -6.45 -0.68
N PRO A 89 -7.67 -6.55 0.67
CA PRO A 89 -8.04 -5.37 1.46
C PRO A 89 -7.01 -4.26 1.38
N VAL A 90 -7.51 -3.01 1.34
CA VAL A 90 -6.70 -1.81 1.31
C VAL A 90 -6.93 -1.04 2.61
N VAL A 91 -5.84 -0.65 3.27
CA VAL A 91 -5.89 0.25 4.43
C VAL A 91 -5.26 1.56 4.00
N ALA A 92 -6.01 2.65 4.13
CA ALA A 92 -5.56 3.96 3.67
C ALA A 92 -5.01 4.80 4.82
N TYR A 93 -3.89 5.47 4.54
CA TYR A 93 -3.28 6.43 5.44
C TYR A 93 -3.36 7.81 4.77
N THR A 94 -3.99 8.79 5.42
CA THR A 94 -4.21 10.11 4.84
C THR A 94 -3.38 11.22 5.47
N GLY A 95 -2.79 10.98 6.64
CA GLY A 95 -2.03 12.01 7.34
C GLY A 95 -2.88 13.21 7.74
N GLY A 96 -4.20 13.01 7.91
CA GLY A 96 -5.13 14.07 8.27
C GLY A 96 -5.71 14.81 7.09
N GLN A 97 -5.36 14.45 5.86
CA GLN A 97 -5.94 15.07 4.67
C GLN A 97 -7.36 14.53 4.42
N TRP A 98 -8.14 15.32 3.71
CA TRP A 98 -9.49 14.90 3.31
C TRP A 98 -9.39 13.65 2.44
N ALA A 99 -10.22 12.65 2.75
CA ALA A 99 -10.24 11.41 2.00
C ALA A 99 -11.28 11.50 0.89
N HIS A 100 -10.84 11.32 -0.35
CA HIS A 100 -11.72 11.31 -1.51
C HIS A 100 -12.73 10.16 -1.38
N PRO A 101 -14.00 10.34 -1.82
CA PRO A 101 -14.99 9.26 -1.75
C PRO A 101 -14.51 7.94 -2.38
N TRP A 102 -13.77 8.00 -3.47
CA TRP A 102 -13.22 6.78 -4.09
C TRP A 102 -12.21 6.09 -3.17
N THR A 103 -11.39 6.87 -2.47
CA THR A 103 -10.45 6.32 -1.49
C THR A 103 -11.19 5.61 -0.37
N VAL A 104 -12.24 6.23 0.14
CA VAL A 104 -13.05 5.63 1.21
C VAL A 104 -13.72 4.34 0.72
N TYR A 105 -14.26 4.37 -0.49
CA TYR A 105 -14.99 3.21 -1.04
C TYR A 105 -14.09 1.99 -1.20
N VAL A 106 -12.88 2.18 -1.73
CA VAL A 106 -11.97 1.05 -2.01
C VAL A 106 -11.24 0.57 -0.76
N SER A 107 -11.29 1.32 0.34
CA SER A 107 -10.51 1.01 1.54
C SER A 107 -11.37 0.31 2.58
N ALA A 108 -10.78 -0.70 3.23
CA ALA A 108 -11.39 -1.35 4.38
C ALA A 108 -11.47 -0.39 5.56
N SER A 109 -10.48 0.51 5.69
CA SER A 109 -10.47 1.54 6.72
C SER A 109 -9.54 2.68 6.30
N VAL A 110 -9.74 3.87 6.89
CA VAL A 110 -8.99 5.09 6.57
C VAL A 110 -8.50 5.69 7.88
N HIS A 111 -7.23 6.06 7.93
CA HIS A 111 -6.58 6.51 9.16
C HIS A 111 -5.73 7.75 8.93
N ASN A 112 -5.74 8.66 9.92
CA ASN A 112 -4.94 9.88 9.87
C ASN A 112 -3.50 9.65 10.34
N VAL A 113 -3.26 8.61 11.12
CA VAL A 113 -1.98 8.32 11.75
C VAL A 113 -1.47 7.00 11.21
N LEU A 114 -0.19 6.96 10.81
CA LEU A 114 0.38 5.79 10.15
C LEU A 114 0.37 4.57 11.08
N GLU A 115 0.68 4.76 12.34
CA GLU A 115 0.66 3.66 13.32
C GLU A 115 -0.73 3.04 13.42
N ASP A 116 -1.78 3.85 13.37
CA ASP A 116 -3.15 3.35 13.40
C ASP A 116 -3.48 2.57 12.12
N ALA A 117 -3.00 3.05 10.99
CA ALA A 117 -3.21 2.37 9.72
C ALA A 117 -2.55 0.98 9.73
N VAL A 118 -1.31 0.90 10.22
CA VAL A 118 -0.61 -0.38 10.31
C VAL A 118 -1.33 -1.30 11.30
N ALA A 119 -1.78 -0.77 12.44
CA ALA A 119 -2.54 -1.58 13.40
C ALA A 119 -3.83 -2.12 12.79
N ALA A 120 -4.47 -1.35 11.91
CA ALA A 120 -5.72 -1.77 11.25
C ALA A 120 -5.49 -2.93 10.27
N LEU A 121 -4.26 -3.18 9.83
CA LEU A 121 -3.95 -4.33 8.99
C LEU A 121 -4.30 -5.65 9.67
N ALA A 122 -4.24 -5.72 10.99
CA ALA A 122 -4.59 -6.94 11.72
C ALA A 122 -6.05 -7.33 11.44
N ALA A 123 -6.98 -6.38 11.48
CA ALA A 123 -8.39 -6.66 11.17
C ALA A 123 -8.56 -6.99 9.69
N ALA A 124 -7.87 -6.27 8.80
CA ALA A 124 -7.95 -6.52 7.37
C ALA A 124 -7.42 -7.92 7.02
N LEU A 125 -6.45 -8.41 7.77
CA LEU A 125 -5.85 -9.73 7.57
C LEU A 125 -6.59 -10.82 8.37
N GLY A 126 -7.83 -10.56 8.76
CA GLY A 126 -8.66 -11.52 9.46
C GLY A 126 -8.40 -11.60 10.95
N GLY A 127 -7.74 -10.60 11.52
CA GLY A 127 -7.45 -10.54 12.96
C GLY A 127 -6.35 -11.51 13.39
N VAL A 128 -5.62 -12.12 12.45
CA VAL A 128 -4.58 -13.09 12.75
C VAL A 128 -3.22 -12.46 12.62
N PRO A 129 -2.48 -12.29 13.71
CA PRO A 129 -1.10 -11.82 13.60
C PRO A 129 -0.26 -12.84 12.84
N ALA A 130 0.75 -12.33 12.22
CA ALA A 130 1.62 -13.15 11.41
C ALA A 130 2.39 -14.15 12.26
#